data_028b9c839fa43cda0db99122081b85e0
#
_entry.id   028b9c839fa43cda0db99122081b85e0
#
_cell.length_a   1.000
_cell.length_b   1.000
_cell.length_c   1.000
_cell.angle_alpha   90.00
_cell.angle_beta   90.00
_cell.angle_gamma   90.00
#
_symmetry.space_group_name_H-M   'P 1'
#
loop_
_entity.id
_entity.type
_entity.pdbx_description
1 polymer ?
#
loop_
_entity_poly.entity_id
_entity_poly.type
_entity_poly.pdbx_seq_one_letter_code
_entity_poly.pdbx_strand_id
1 'polypeptide(L)'
;PQSVLEVGGEIGHRALTTLEKYFGRVESVWKPVATDEAFEIVRRRLFDDAGDAAEIAAVCRQFAELYRSAPSKFPLETQTNDYLERLQACYPIHPEVFDRLYEDWSTLDKFQRTRGVLQYMAVVINKLWNSENSDALIMPGSLPLADSDVLNKSIHYLPTGWEPVIEREVDGPRSIAQALDAVTTLFGSVQAA
;
A
#
# COMPACT_ATOMS: atom_id res chain seq x y z
N PRO A 1 13.46 -18.67 -8.36
CA PRO A 1 13.29 -19.54 -9.51
C PRO A 1 14.09 -18.96 -10.67
N GLN A 2 14.97 -19.76 -11.20
CA GLN A 2 15.75 -19.39 -12.38
C GLN A 2 14.81 -19.27 -13.56
N SER A 3 15.00 -18.26 -14.40
CA SER A 3 14.14 -18.07 -15.56
C SER A 3 14.32 -19.22 -16.58
N VAL A 4 13.27 -19.50 -17.35
CA VAL A 4 13.26 -20.53 -18.40
C VAL A 4 14.42 -20.37 -19.39
N LEU A 5 14.96 -19.16 -19.53
CA LEU A 5 16.11 -18.83 -20.39
C LEU A 5 17.47 -19.36 -19.86
N GLU A 6 17.56 -19.72 -18.58
CA GLU A 6 18.78 -20.23 -17.97
C GLU A 6 18.94 -21.75 -18.06
N VAL A 7 17.86 -22.46 -18.43
CA VAL A 7 17.86 -23.92 -18.59
C VAL A 7 18.10 -24.24 -20.06
N GLY A 8 19.38 -24.49 -20.39
CA GLY A 8 19.86 -24.63 -21.76
C GLY A 8 19.17 -25.68 -22.62
N GLY A 9 18.78 -25.28 -23.81
CA GLY A 9 18.46 -26.12 -24.94
C GLY A 9 17.06 -26.72 -24.99
N GLU A 10 16.72 -27.33 -26.12
CA GLU A 10 15.41 -27.92 -26.45
C GLU A 10 15.00 -29.04 -25.47
N ILE A 11 15.94 -29.77 -24.92
CA ILE A 11 15.70 -30.82 -23.91
C ILE A 11 15.26 -30.21 -22.57
N GLY A 12 15.88 -29.11 -22.15
CA GLY A 12 15.50 -28.38 -20.94
C GLY A 12 14.08 -27.77 -21.07
N HIS A 13 13.75 -27.24 -22.23
CA HIS A 13 12.40 -26.72 -22.52
C HIS A 13 11.33 -27.83 -22.45
N ARG A 14 11.60 -29.01 -23.03
CA ARG A 14 10.68 -30.15 -22.95
C ARG A 14 10.53 -30.68 -21.53
N ALA A 15 11.61 -30.73 -20.76
CA ALA A 15 11.56 -31.13 -19.35
C ALA A 15 10.74 -30.17 -18.52
N LEU A 16 10.93 -28.85 -18.68
CA LEU A 16 10.12 -27.81 -18.01
C LEU A 16 8.65 -27.89 -18.39
N THR A 17 8.31 -27.98 -19.67
CA THR A 17 6.92 -28.11 -20.13
C THR A 17 6.27 -29.38 -19.58
N THR A 18 7.03 -30.47 -19.45
CA THR A 18 6.54 -31.71 -18.86
C THR A 18 6.32 -31.55 -17.35
N LEU A 19 7.22 -30.90 -16.66
CA LEU A 19 7.07 -30.58 -15.23
C LEU A 19 5.89 -29.64 -14.99
N GLU A 20 5.73 -28.60 -15.78
CA GLU A 20 4.57 -27.70 -15.72
C GLU A 20 3.26 -28.44 -15.95
N LYS A 21 3.21 -29.41 -16.87
CA LYS A 21 2.04 -30.24 -17.12
C LYS A 21 1.68 -31.16 -15.95
N TYR A 22 2.66 -31.66 -15.22
CA TYR A 22 2.45 -32.53 -14.06
C TYR A 22 2.24 -31.76 -12.77
N PHE A 23 2.92 -30.60 -12.59
CA PHE A 23 2.89 -29.80 -11.37
C PHE A 23 1.97 -28.58 -11.48
N GLY A 24 1.66 -28.10 -12.68
CA GLY A 24 0.78 -26.94 -12.91
C GLY A 24 -0.68 -27.13 -12.46
N ARG A 25 -1.06 -28.35 -12.07
CA ARG A 25 -2.33 -28.62 -11.38
C ARG A 25 -2.25 -28.50 -9.85
N VAL A 26 -1.08 -28.24 -9.30
CA VAL A 26 -0.80 -28.15 -7.85
C VAL A 26 -0.21 -26.79 -7.50
N GLU A 27 -0.30 -25.79 -8.36
CA GLU A 27 -0.12 -24.40 -7.97
C GLU A 27 -1.34 -23.89 -7.17
N SER A 28 -1.59 -24.50 -6.04
CA SER A 28 -1.99 -23.68 -4.91
C SER A 28 -0.77 -22.85 -4.57
N VAL A 29 -0.75 -21.59 -4.96
CA VAL A 29 0.24 -20.63 -4.48
C VAL A 29 0.16 -20.70 -2.96
N TRP A 30 1.06 -21.45 -2.34
CA TRP A 30 1.17 -21.48 -0.89
C TRP A 30 1.56 -20.06 -0.49
N LYS A 31 0.56 -19.28 -0.09
CA LYS A 31 0.75 -18.00 0.57
C LYS A 31 0.98 -18.34 2.03
N PRO A 32 2.22 -18.27 2.54
CA PRO A 32 2.54 -18.65 3.91
C PRO A 32 1.81 -17.82 4.96
N VAL A 33 1.25 -16.69 4.53
CA VAL A 33 0.51 -15.75 5.38
C VAL A 33 -0.63 -15.19 4.53
N ALA A 34 -1.86 -15.21 5.04
CA ALA A 34 -2.98 -14.50 4.43
C ALA A 34 -2.67 -12.99 4.40
N THR A 35 -3.25 -12.24 3.47
CA THR A 35 -2.97 -10.82 3.31
C THR A 35 -3.23 -10.05 4.60
N ASP A 36 -4.30 -10.38 5.31
CA ASP A 36 -4.67 -9.74 6.58
C ASP A 36 -3.69 -10.05 7.73
N GLU A 37 -3.15 -11.28 7.78
CA GLU A 37 -2.08 -11.64 8.74
C GLU A 37 -0.77 -10.89 8.42
N ALA A 38 -0.48 -10.63 7.14
CA ALA A 38 0.68 -9.85 6.74
C ALA A 38 0.58 -8.40 7.24
N PHE A 39 -0.60 -7.81 7.24
CA PHE A 39 -0.83 -6.45 7.76
C PHE A 39 -0.59 -6.38 9.26
N GLU A 40 -1.05 -7.36 10.01
CA GLU A 40 -0.82 -7.43 11.46
C GLU A 40 0.68 -7.56 11.79
N ILE A 41 1.42 -8.38 11.04
CA ILE A 41 2.87 -8.51 11.20
C ILE A 41 3.56 -7.16 10.95
N VAL A 42 3.19 -6.46 9.87
CA VAL A 42 3.77 -5.15 9.54
C VAL A 42 3.45 -4.14 10.64
N ARG A 43 2.19 -4.06 11.05
CA ARG A 43 1.75 -3.17 12.12
C ARG A 43 2.55 -3.38 13.42
N ARG A 44 2.63 -4.63 13.89
CA ARG A 44 3.37 -5.00 15.13
C ARG A 44 4.88 -4.73 15.05
N ARG A 45 5.44 -4.64 13.85
CA ARG A 45 6.85 -4.34 13.65
C ARG A 45 7.14 -2.85 13.51
N LEU A 46 6.14 -2.07 13.13
CA LEU A 46 6.26 -0.62 12.94
C LEU A 46 5.83 0.17 14.16
N PHE A 47 4.95 -0.40 15.01
CA PHE A 47 4.41 0.26 16.18
C PHE A 47 4.51 -0.68 17.39
N ASP A 48 5.10 -0.19 18.47
CA ASP A 48 5.17 -0.93 19.75
C ASP A 48 3.79 -1.00 20.40
N ASP A 49 3.03 0.10 20.32
CA ASP A 49 1.65 0.21 20.74
C ASP A 49 0.86 1.04 19.72
N ALA A 50 -0.33 0.61 19.38
CA ALA A 50 -1.22 1.33 18.46
C ALA A 50 -2.16 2.32 19.22
N GLY A 51 -2.16 2.31 20.55
CA GLY A 51 -3.01 3.14 21.39
C GLY A 51 -4.18 2.40 22.04
N ASP A 52 -5.04 3.15 22.73
CA ASP A 52 -6.20 2.60 23.42
C ASP A 52 -7.24 2.02 22.45
N ALA A 53 -7.71 0.80 22.71
CA ALA A 53 -8.64 0.10 21.83
C ALA A 53 -9.98 0.84 21.65
N ALA A 54 -10.43 1.60 22.65
CA ALA A 54 -11.68 2.37 22.54
C ALA A 54 -11.48 3.61 21.66
N GLU A 55 -10.33 4.26 21.73
CA GLU A 55 -9.96 5.39 20.87
C GLU A 55 -9.81 4.93 19.43
N ILE A 56 -9.11 3.82 19.19
CA ILE A 56 -8.98 3.20 17.86
C ILE A 56 -10.35 2.91 17.26
N ALA A 57 -11.21 2.25 18.05
CA ALA A 57 -12.57 1.93 17.60
C ALA A 57 -13.41 3.18 17.33
N ALA A 58 -13.20 4.27 18.05
CA ALA A 58 -13.89 5.54 17.83
C ALA A 58 -13.46 6.19 16.51
N VAL A 59 -12.16 6.27 16.25
CA VAL A 59 -11.59 6.79 14.99
C VAL A 59 -12.10 5.96 13.80
N CYS A 60 -11.97 4.64 13.85
CA CYS A 60 -12.40 3.77 12.74
C CYS A 60 -13.91 3.87 12.46
N ARG A 61 -14.75 4.04 13.52
CA ARG A 61 -16.18 4.29 13.33
C ARG A 61 -16.46 5.60 12.62
N GLN A 62 -15.75 6.69 12.95
CA GLN A 62 -15.89 7.96 12.26
C GLN A 62 -15.59 7.86 10.76
N PHE A 63 -14.55 7.14 10.38
CA PHE A 63 -14.24 6.87 8.97
C PHE A 63 -15.33 6.00 8.31
N ALA A 64 -15.78 4.94 8.96
CA ALA A 64 -16.87 4.11 8.43
C ALA A 64 -18.18 4.88 8.26
N GLU A 65 -18.51 5.79 9.19
CA GLU A 65 -19.67 6.68 9.08
C GLU A 65 -19.52 7.67 7.92
N LEU A 66 -18.32 8.24 7.74
CA LEU A 66 -18.00 9.10 6.60
C LEU A 66 -18.25 8.37 5.28
N TYR A 67 -17.75 7.14 5.13
CA TYR A 67 -17.91 6.34 3.90
C TYR A 67 -19.38 6.03 3.63
N ARG A 68 -20.16 5.70 4.67
CA ARG A 68 -21.61 5.44 4.56
C ARG A 68 -22.42 6.71 4.28
N SER A 69 -21.95 7.87 4.71
CA SER A 69 -22.65 9.15 4.50
C SER A 69 -22.63 9.61 3.03
N ALA A 70 -21.67 9.14 2.26
CA ALA A 70 -21.48 9.52 0.86
C ALA A 70 -21.25 8.29 -0.05
N PRO A 71 -22.25 7.38 -0.14
CA PRO A 71 -22.06 6.06 -0.79
C PRO A 71 -21.73 6.14 -2.28
N SER A 72 -22.05 7.25 -2.94
CA SER A 72 -21.68 7.46 -4.35
C SER A 72 -20.23 7.95 -4.55
N LYS A 73 -19.52 8.27 -3.46
CA LYS A 73 -18.15 8.80 -3.50
C LYS A 73 -17.11 7.75 -3.09
N PHE A 74 -17.52 6.69 -2.43
CA PHE A 74 -16.63 5.66 -1.91
C PHE A 74 -17.01 4.28 -2.48
N PRO A 75 -16.04 3.35 -2.62
CA PRO A 75 -16.30 1.98 -3.03
C PRO A 75 -17.36 1.30 -2.14
N LEU A 76 -18.16 0.42 -2.72
CA LEU A 76 -19.26 -0.25 -2.01
C LEU A 76 -18.79 -1.06 -0.80
N GLU A 77 -17.62 -1.65 -0.88
CA GLU A 77 -17.00 -2.43 0.18
C GLU A 77 -16.74 -1.63 1.46
N THR A 78 -16.40 -0.32 1.33
CA THR A 78 -16.12 0.56 2.48
C THR A 78 -17.34 0.81 3.37
N GLN A 79 -18.54 0.45 2.89
CA GLN A 79 -19.81 0.65 3.60
C GLN A 79 -20.18 -0.55 4.48
N THR A 80 -19.43 -1.64 4.41
CA THR A 80 -19.69 -2.89 5.14
C THR A 80 -19.09 -2.88 6.55
N ASN A 81 -19.61 -3.77 7.40
CA ASN A 81 -19.01 -3.97 8.73
C ASN A 81 -17.65 -4.66 8.66
N ASP A 82 -17.46 -5.54 7.68
CA ASP A 82 -16.17 -6.23 7.45
C ASP A 82 -15.07 -5.20 7.16
N TYR A 83 -15.39 -4.12 6.44
CA TYR A 83 -14.43 -3.04 6.20
C TYR A 83 -14.10 -2.25 7.48
N LEU A 84 -15.08 -2.04 8.36
CA LEU A 84 -14.82 -1.44 9.68
C LEU A 84 -13.87 -2.31 10.51
N GLU A 85 -14.09 -3.63 10.54
CA GLU A 85 -13.18 -4.56 11.23
C GLU A 85 -11.77 -4.50 10.62
N ARG A 86 -11.68 -4.40 9.30
CA ARG A 86 -10.43 -4.26 8.57
C ARG A 86 -9.73 -2.93 8.90
N LEU A 87 -10.44 -1.82 8.99
CA LEU A 87 -9.89 -0.53 9.45
C LEU A 87 -9.25 -0.67 10.84
N GLN A 88 -9.94 -1.34 11.77
CA GLN A 88 -9.43 -1.55 13.12
C GLN A 88 -8.18 -2.46 13.14
N ALA A 89 -8.17 -3.50 12.33
CA ALA A 89 -7.04 -4.43 12.22
C ALA A 89 -5.79 -3.75 11.63
N CYS A 90 -5.96 -2.83 10.70
CA CYS A 90 -4.87 -2.13 10.01
C CYS A 90 -4.39 -0.87 10.76
N TYR A 91 -5.18 -0.33 11.71
CA TYR A 91 -4.86 0.92 12.40
C TYR A 91 -3.42 0.96 12.95
N PRO A 92 -2.66 2.06 12.81
CA PRO A 92 -3.05 3.37 12.31
C PRO A 92 -2.88 3.58 10.79
N ILE A 93 -2.63 2.52 10.02
CA ILE A 93 -2.47 2.60 8.57
C ILE A 93 -3.80 2.25 7.91
N HIS A 94 -4.25 3.08 6.96
CA HIS A 94 -5.47 2.78 6.21
C HIS A 94 -5.30 1.51 5.35
N PRO A 95 -6.31 0.62 5.26
CA PRO A 95 -6.23 -0.61 4.47
C PRO A 95 -5.77 -0.40 3.03
N GLU A 96 -6.22 0.65 2.36
CA GLU A 96 -5.85 0.97 0.98
C GLU A 96 -4.34 1.16 0.78
N VAL A 97 -3.62 1.70 1.78
CA VAL A 97 -2.15 1.82 1.72
C VAL A 97 -1.52 0.43 1.65
N PHE A 98 -2.01 -0.51 2.45
CA PHE A 98 -1.53 -1.89 2.41
C PHE A 98 -1.87 -2.57 1.10
N ASP A 99 -3.11 -2.41 0.61
CA ASP A 99 -3.56 -3.03 -0.63
C ASP A 99 -2.69 -2.59 -1.79
N ARG A 100 -2.44 -1.29 -1.95
CA ARG A 100 -1.57 -0.78 -3.01
C ARG A 100 -0.14 -1.33 -2.89
N LEU A 101 0.42 -1.39 -1.68
CA LEU A 101 1.77 -1.92 -1.47
C LEU A 101 1.85 -3.44 -1.71
N TYR A 102 0.83 -4.21 -1.33
CA TYR A 102 0.84 -5.66 -1.48
C TYR A 102 0.36 -6.16 -2.84
N GLU A 103 -0.57 -5.47 -3.49
CA GLU A 103 -1.12 -5.86 -4.78
C GLU A 103 -0.31 -5.26 -5.93
N ASP A 104 -0.15 -3.93 -5.93
CA ASP A 104 0.48 -3.23 -7.05
C ASP A 104 2.01 -3.23 -6.94
N TRP A 105 2.54 -2.77 -5.83
CA TRP A 105 3.99 -2.64 -5.66
C TRP A 105 4.70 -3.99 -5.54
N SER A 106 4.02 -5.04 -5.08
CA SER A 106 4.60 -6.38 -5.05
C SER A 106 4.93 -6.95 -6.43
N THR A 107 4.41 -6.37 -7.49
CA THR A 107 4.73 -6.70 -8.88
C THR A 107 6.06 -6.10 -9.35
N LEU A 108 6.59 -5.11 -8.61
CA LEU A 108 7.86 -4.47 -8.94
C LEU A 108 9.04 -5.37 -8.56
N ASP A 109 9.98 -5.56 -9.47
CA ASP A 109 11.11 -6.50 -9.32
C ASP A 109 11.92 -6.29 -8.04
N LYS A 110 12.11 -5.03 -7.62
CA LYS A 110 12.89 -4.66 -6.44
C LYS A 110 12.09 -4.69 -5.14
N PHE A 111 10.76 -4.75 -5.21
CA PHE A 111 9.88 -4.66 -4.05
C PHE A 111 9.61 -6.06 -3.48
N GLN A 112 10.28 -6.38 -2.38
CA GLN A 112 10.21 -7.71 -1.76
C GLN A 112 9.02 -7.84 -0.80
N ARG A 113 7.79 -7.75 -1.29
CA ARG A 113 6.54 -7.93 -0.50
C ARG A 113 6.65 -7.35 0.93
N THR A 114 6.44 -8.18 1.95
CA THR A 114 6.45 -7.74 3.37
C THR A 114 7.71 -6.96 3.77
N ARG A 115 8.89 -7.36 3.28
CA ARG A 115 10.14 -6.64 3.55
C ARG A 115 10.15 -5.26 2.89
N GLY A 116 9.67 -5.19 1.66
CA GLY A 116 9.53 -3.92 0.93
C GLY A 116 8.57 -2.97 1.64
N VAL A 117 7.39 -3.48 2.04
CA VAL A 117 6.41 -2.71 2.81
C VAL A 117 7.01 -2.18 4.11
N LEU A 118 7.67 -3.04 4.91
CA LEU A 118 8.31 -2.63 6.16
C LEU A 118 9.37 -1.54 5.95
N GLN A 119 10.23 -1.71 4.95
CA GLN A 119 11.29 -0.73 4.66
C GLN A 119 10.72 0.60 4.16
N TYR A 120 9.67 0.56 3.33
CA TYR A 120 9.04 1.76 2.81
C TYR A 120 8.29 2.51 3.90
N MET A 121 7.40 1.81 4.59
CA MET A 121 6.58 2.40 5.66
C MET A 121 7.41 2.90 6.84
N ALA A 122 8.56 2.28 7.15
CA ALA A 122 9.46 2.80 8.18
C ALA A 122 9.99 4.20 7.83
N VAL A 123 10.30 4.48 6.57
CA VAL A 123 10.73 5.81 6.12
C VAL A 123 9.56 6.79 6.18
N VAL A 124 8.38 6.39 5.69
CA VAL A 124 7.16 7.22 5.72
C VAL A 124 6.80 7.60 7.16
N ILE A 125 6.68 6.61 8.05
CA ILE A 125 6.28 6.83 9.45
C ILE A 125 7.30 7.71 10.19
N ASN A 126 8.60 7.47 9.99
CA ASN A 126 9.64 8.31 10.57
C ASN A 126 9.47 9.78 10.14
N LYS A 127 9.13 10.01 8.88
CA LYS A 127 8.92 11.35 8.36
C LYS A 127 7.65 11.99 8.92
N LEU A 128 6.54 11.27 8.93
CA LEU A 128 5.27 11.74 9.50
C LEU A 128 5.43 12.09 10.98
N TRP A 129 6.17 11.26 11.74
CA TRP A 129 6.48 11.52 13.15
C TRP A 129 7.26 12.82 13.35
N ASN A 130 8.35 13.01 12.58
CA ASN A 130 9.20 14.17 12.69
C ASN A 130 8.54 15.48 12.19
N SER A 131 7.53 15.37 11.33
CA SER A 131 6.74 16.51 10.85
C SER A 131 5.52 16.82 11.73
N GLU A 132 5.37 16.14 12.87
CA GLU A 132 4.23 16.30 13.78
C GLU A 132 2.88 16.12 13.06
N ASN A 133 2.81 15.16 12.12
CA ASN A 133 1.58 14.87 11.39
C ASN A 133 0.47 14.49 12.37
N SER A 134 -0.70 15.10 12.22
CA SER A 134 -1.86 14.94 13.10
C SER A 134 -2.99 14.12 12.50
N ASP A 135 -2.75 13.44 11.37
CA ASP A 135 -3.76 12.61 10.74
C ASP A 135 -4.19 11.46 11.65
N ALA A 136 -5.49 11.26 11.78
CA ALA A 136 -6.03 10.18 12.61
C ALA A 136 -5.78 8.79 12.02
N LEU A 137 -5.54 8.70 10.70
CA LEU A 137 -5.10 7.52 9.96
C LEU A 137 -4.04 7.91 8.94
N ILE A 138 -3.05 7.06 8.73
CA ILE A 138 -2.10 7.19 7.62
C ILE A 138 -2.82 6.76 6.34
N MET A 139 -3.31 7.76 5.60
CA MET A 139 -4.00 7.59 4.33
C MET A 139 -3.01 7.53 3.16
N PRO A 140 -3.41 7.10 1.95
CA PRO A 140 -2.58 7.27 0.76
C PRO A 140 -2.09 8.71 0.58
N GLY A 141 -2.96 9.70 0.80
CA GLY A 141 -2.62 11.13 0.73
C GLY A 141 -1.76 11.65 1.88
N SER A 142 -1.57 10.88 2.96
CA SER A 142 -0.65 11.25 4.05
C SER A 142 0.80 10.95 3.72
N LEU A 143 1.09 10.19 2.65
CA LEU A 143 2.44 9.84 2.25
C LEU A 143 3.17 11.08 1.72
N PRO A 144 4.23 11.57 2.41
CA PRO A 144 4.92 12.80 2.02
C PRO A 144 5.89 12.55 0.87
N LEU A 145 5.36 12.34 -0.34
CA LEU A 145 6.15 12.00 -1.53
C LEU A 145 7.05 13.15 -1.99
N ALA A 146 6.73 14.40 -1.63
CA ALA A 146 7.60 15.56 -1.88
C ALA A 146 8.85 15.56 -0.97
N ASP A 147 8.87 14.79 0.11
CA ASP A 147 10.06 14.66 0.95
C ASP A 147 11.13 13.83 0.25
N SER A 148 12.39 14.31 0.30
CA SER A 148 13.50 13.69 -0.44
C SER A 148 13.77 12.24 -0.05
N ASP A 149 13.62 11.88 1.23
CA ASP A 149 13.90 10.52 1.69
C ASP A 149 12.81 9.56 1.23
N VAL A 150 11.53 9.98 1.33
CA VAL A 150 10.37 9.21 0.85
C VAL A 150 10.40 9.10 -0.68
N LEU A 151 10.66 10.21 -1.38
CA LEU A 151 10.79 10.21 -2.84
C LEU A 151 11.91 9.26 -3.30
N ASN A 152 13.12 9.39 -2.74
CA ASN A 152 14.23 8.52 -3.07
C ASN A 152 13.92 7.04 -2.79
N LYS A 153 13.20 6.75 -1.71
CA LYS A 153 12.78 5.39 -1.41
C LYS A 153 11.74 4.88 -2.41
N SER A 154 10.82 5.74 -2.86
CA SER A 154 9.81 5.41 -3.87
C SER A 154 10.45 5.12 -5.23
N ILE A 155 11.29 6.02 -5.73
CA ILE A 155 11.97 5.86 -7.04
C ILE A 155 12.96 4.68 -7.07
N HIS A 156 13.47 4.25 -5.91
CA HIS A 156 14.27 3.03 -5.82
C HIS A 156 13.49 1.78 -6.30
N TYR A 157 12.20 1.74 -6.04
CA TYR A 157 11.33 0.63 -6.44
C TYR A 157 10.70 0.84 -7.81
N LEU A 158 10.37 2.08 -8.15
CA LEU A 158 9.69 2.43 -9.39
C LEU A 158 10.63 2.36 -10.61
N PRO A 159 10.08 2.20 -11.82
CA PRO A 159 10.86 2.31 -13.04
C PRO A 159 11.52 3.68 -13.20
N THR A 160 12.60 3.73 -13.97
CA THR A 160 13.30 5.00 -14.26
C THR A 160 12.38 6.01 -14.92
N GLY A 161 12.44 7.26 -14.47
CA GLY A 161 11.67 8.38 -15.04
C GLY A 161 10.38 8.69 -14.28
N TRP A 162 10.08 8.04 -13.18
CA TRP A 162 8.90 8.33 -12.36
C TRP A 162 9.04 9.55 -11.44
N GLU A 163 10.27 9.96 -11.13
CA GLU A 163 10.51 11.13 -10.26
C GLU A 163 9.80 12.41 -10.76
N PRO A 164 9.99 12.87 -12.01
CA PRO A 164 9.28 14.05 -12.50
C PRO A 164 7.76 13.85 -12.59
N VAL A 165 7.29 12.62 -12.74
CA VAL A 165 5.84 12.31 -12.72
C VAL A 165 5.27 12.53 -11.32
N ILE A 166 5.95 12.01 -10.28
CA ILE A 166 5.53 12.20 -8.88
C ILE A 166 5.50 13.69 -8.55
N GLU A 167 6.58 14.42 -8.84
CA GLU A 167 6.69 15.85 -8.52
C GLU A 167 5.66 16.73 -9.23
N ARG A 168 5.30 16.38 -10.46
CA ARG A 168 4.37 17.18 -11.26
C ARG A 168 2.92 16.80 -11.04
N GLU A 169 2.62 15.51 -10.96
CA GLU A 169 1.24 15.02 -11.00
C GLU A 169 0.69 14.74 -9.60
N VAL A 170 1.54 14.28 -8.66
CA VAL A 170 1.10 13.76 -7.37
C VAL A 170 1.43 14.72 -6.23
N ASP A 171 2.71 14.83 -5.85
CA ASP A 171 3.14 15.56 -4.67
C ASP A 171 4.42 16.36 -4.95
N GLY A 172 4.26 17.62 -5.20
CA GLY A 172 5.34 18.58 -5.41
C GLY A 172 4.84 20.00 -5.21
N PRO A 173 5.70 21.00 -5.05
CA PRO A 173 5.31 22.39 -4.74
C PRO A 173 4.33 23.02 -5.71
N ARG A 174 4.15 22.44 -6.86
CA ARG A 174 3.24 22.88 -7.94
C ARG A 174 2.60 21.69 -8.64
N SER A 175 2.37 20.60 -7.91
CA SER A 175 1.72 19.43 -8.49
C SER A 175 0.29 19.74 -8.91
N ILE A 176 -0.19 19.04 -9.94
CA ILE A 176 -1.56 19.19 -10.44
C ILE A 176 -2.55 18.76 -9.34
N ALA A 177 -2.25 17.70 -8.59
CA ALA A 177 -3.07 17.23 -7.50
C ALA A 177 -3.25 18.29 -6.41
N GLN A 178 -2.16 18.92 -5.93
CA GLN A 178 -2.24 20.00 -4.94
C GLN A 178 -3.00 21.22 -5.46
N ALA A 179 -2.82 21.58 -6.74
CA ALA A 179 -3.55 22.69 -7.35
C ALA A 179 -5.06 22.43 -7.40
N LEU A 180 -5.48 21.20 -7.67
CA LEU A 180 -6.88 20.81 -7.67
C LEU A 180 -7.45 20.79 -6.24
N ASP A 181 -6.72 20.27 -5.27
CA ASP A 181 -7.13 20.22 -3.86
C ASP A 181 -7.29 21.62 -3.26
N ALA A 182 -6.48 22.58 -3.68
CA ALA A 182 -6.57 23.97 -3.23
C ALA A 182 -7.88 24.66 -3.66
N VAL A 183 -8.55 24.18 -4.69
CA VAL A 183 -9.76 24.79 -5.28
C VAL A 183 -11.02 24.01 -4.90
N THR A 184 -10.92 22.74 -4.53
CA THR A 184 -12.08 21.86 -4.29
C THR A 184 -12.37 21.71 -2.80
N THR A 185 -13.66 21.82 -2.45
CA THR A 185 -14.18 21.48 -1.10
C THR A 185 -14.83 20.10 -1.06
N LEU A 186 -14.48 19.24 -2.01
CA LEU A 186 -15.05 17.90 -2.14
C LEU A 186 -14.47 16.91 -1.14
N PHE A 187 -15.20 15.82 -0.88
CA PHE A 187 -14.71 14.68 -0.12
C PHE A 187 -13.42 14.11 -0.73
N GLY A 188 -12.41 14.02 0.09
CA GLY A 188 -11.14 13.44 -0.29
C GLY A 188 -10.21 14.42 -1.02
N SER A 189 -8.99 13.99 -1.15
CA SER A 189 -7.91 14.70 -1.81
C SER A 189 -7.62 14.04 -3.15
N VAL A 190 -7.40 14.83 -4.19
CA VAL A 190 -6.93 14.33 -5.50
C VAL A 190 -5.55 13.74 -5.36
N GLN A 191 -4.74 14.26 -4.44
CA GLN A 191 -3.42 13.72 -4.12
C GLN A 191 -3.50 12.30 -3.52
N ALA A 192 -4.60 11.97 -2.84
CA ALA A 192 -4.81 10.65 -2.27
C ALA A 192 -5.38 9.62 -3.27
N ALA A 193 -5.90 10.08 -4.39
CA ALA A 193 -6.48 9.24 -5.42
C ALA A 193 -5.44 8.78 -6.45
#